data_8bdee2d1fe32a676d8deb05fcd9952c5
#
_entry.id   8bdee2d1fe32a676d8deb05fcd9952c5
#
_cell.length_a   1.000
_cell.length_b   1.000
_cell.length_c   1.000
_cell.angle_alpha   90.00
_cell.angle_beta   90.00
_cell.angle_gamma   90.00
#
_symmetry.space_group_name_H-M   'P 1'
#
loop_
_entity.id
_entity.type
_entity.pdbx_description
1 polymer ?
#
loop_
_entity_poly.entity_id
_entity_poly.type
_entity_poly.pdbx_seq_one_letter_code
_entity_poly.pdbx_strand_id
1 'polypeptide(L)'
;MIPAFSAGSICSSWEKITNKTGRSTWLNWTPPENPDPPSLLLSEAEQKTDLIPSSQKTSLLKIDRIQCTSPIESHHQLSMDKEDDVTHFGYQKVPISEKAGKVAQVFHSVAERYDIMNDVMSLGTHRVMKKMAANATHARAGHHILDLAGGTGDMAILLSEYVGADGRVYVCDINGSMLSQGRDKLLNRGILTNVSYVQADGEKLPFPDESFNAITIAFGLRNFTAKESALREMYKVIKPGGKLVILEFSTPDNTLVQNAYKGFSKIWPKIGKLVTGDESSYQYLVESIEMHPDQQTLSDMIGNAGFGRVRYQNLLNGIAAIHQGTKPRLEPTA
;
A
#
# COMPACT_ATOMS: atom_id res chain seq x y z
N MET A 1 9.58 5.67 -38.27
CA MET A 1 8.37 6.40 -37.85
C MET A 1 7.66 5.48 -36.86
N ILE A 2 7.87 5.71 -35.54
CA ILE A 2 7.26 4.95 -34.45
C ILE A 2 6.28 5.91 -33.78
N PRO A 3 4.99 5.58 -33.62
CA PRO A 3 4.04 6.49 -32.99
C PRO A 3 4.22 6.48 -31.47
N ALA A 4 4.18 7.70 -30.90
CA ALA A 4 4.21 7.97 -29.49
C ALA A 4 2.97 7.40 -28.80
N PHE A 5 3.17 6.60 -27.73
CA PHE A 5 2.11 6.18 -26.82
C PHE A 5 1.87 7.29 -25.80
N SER A 6 0.69 7.88 -25.84
CA SER A 6 0.18 8.82 -24.85
C SER A 6 -0.14 8.07 -23.54
N ALA A 7 0.21 8.69 -22.40
CA ALA A 7 -0.16 8.23 -21.08
C ALA A 7 -1.70 8.21 -20.93
N GLY A 8 -2.29 7.03 -21.06
CA GLY A 8 -3.71 6.79 -20.81
C GLY A 8 -3.97 6.69 -19.31
N SER A 9 -4.85 7.52 -18.81
CA SER A 9 -5.41 7.42 -17.46
C SER A 9 -6.05 6.03 -17.27
N ILE A 10 -5.54 5.25 -16.33
CA ILE A 10 -6.16 3.99 -15.92
C ILE A 10 -7.42 4.35 -15.14
N CYS A 11 -8.57 4.26 -15.79
CA CYS A 11 -9.87 4.42 -15.16
C CYS A 11 -10.23 3.08 -14.51
N SER A 12 -10.06 2.96 -13.19
CA SER A 12 -10.56 1.81 -12.45
C SER A 12 -12.06 1.99 -12.22
N SER A 13 -12.87 1.11 -12.79
CA SER A 13 -14.31 1.06 -12.51
C SER A 13 -14.57 0.15 -11.31
N TRP A 14 -15.29 0.69 -10.33
CA TRP A 14 -15.77 -0.08 -9.18
C TRP A 14 -17.18 -0.59 -9.46
N GLU A 15 -17.40 -1.89 -9.39
CA GLU A 15 -18.74 -2.47 -9.44
C GLU A 15 -19.24 -2.78 -8.02
N LYS A 16 -20.42 -2.24 -7.70
CA LYS A 16 -21.11 -2.52 -6.46
C LYS A 16 -21.96 -3.79 -6.64
N ILE A 17 -21.53 -4.89 -6.06
CA ILE A 17 -22.33 -6.12 -6.03
C ILE A 17 -23.08 -6.15 -4.70
N THR A 18 -24.41 -6.14 -4.77
CA THR A 18 -25.28 -6.28 -3.61
C THR A 18 -25.89 -7.68 -3.63
N ASN A 19 -25.68 -8.46 -2.57
CA ASN A 19 -26.25 -9.79 -2.45
C ASN A 19 -27.74 -9.73 -2.06
N LYS A 20 -28.43 -10.88 -2.11
CA LYS A 20 -29.89 -10.99 -1.79
C LYS A 20 -30.23 -10.59 -0.34
N THR A 21 -29.23 -10.39 0.54
CA THR A 21 -29.43 -9.93 1.93
C THR A 21 -29.15 -8.44 2.12
N GLY A 22 -28.95 -7.67 1.02
CA GLY A 22 -28.73 -6.23 1.07
C GLY A 22 -27.29 -5.81 1.41
N ARG A 23 -26.34 -6.73 1.53
CA ARG A 23 -24.90 -6.40 1.72
C ARG A 23 -24.26 -6.08 0.39
N SER A 24 -23.67 -4.90 0.29
CA SER A 24 -22.92 -4.45 -0.88
C SER A 24 -21.44 -4.68 -0.70
N THR A 25 -20.79 -5.23 -1.74
CA THR A 25 -19.33 -5.37 -1.84
C THR A 25 -18.88 -4.67 -3.11
N TRP A 26 -17.78 -3.94 -3.04
CA TRP A 26 -17.16 -3.31 -4.19
C TRP A 26 -16.05 -4.22 -4.72
N LEU A 27 -16.11 -4.57 -5.99
CA LEU A 27 -15.04 -5.31 -6.67
C LEU A 27 -14.35 -4.39 -7.68
N ASN A 28 -13.03 -4.35 -7.63
CA ASN A 28 -12.23 -3.69 -8.65
C ASN A 28 -11.78 -4.74 -9.66
N TRP A 29 -12.17 -4.56 -10.91
CA TRP A 29 -11.72 -5.39 -12.02
C TRP A 29 -10.82 -4.55 -12.93
N THR A 30 -9.56 -4.94 -13.07
CA THR A 30 -8.66 -4.42 -14.12
C THR A 30 -8.50 -5.50 -15.18
N PRO A 31 -8.76 -5.19 -16.47
CA PRO A 31 -8.51 -6.15 -17.55
C PRO A 31 -7.01 -6.41 -17.69
N PRO A 32 -6.59 -7.65 -18.05
CA PRO A 32 -5.20 -7.95 -18.36
C PRO A 32 -4.76 -7.23 -19.64
N GLU A 33 -3.54 -6.75 -19.66
CA GLU A 33 -2.95 -5.95 -20.76
C GLU A 33 -2.67 -6.72 -22.06
N ASN A 34 -3.12 -7.96 -22.21
CA ASN A 34 -2.95 -8.71 -23.44
C ASN A 34 -4.19 -9.57 -23.77
N PRO A 35 -4.92 -9.27 -24.86
CA PRO A 35 -6.10 -10.03 -25.22
C PRO A 35 -5.75 -11.15 -26.19
N ASP A 36 -5.18 -12.26 -25.69
CA ASP A 36 -5.32 -13.54 -26.39
C ASP A 36 -6.41 -14.34 -25.66
N PRO A 37 -7.50 -14.73 -26.33
CA PRO A 37 -8.60 -15.40 -25.68
C PRO A 37 -8.23 -16.85 -25.36
N PRO A 38 -8.26 -17.29 -24.10
CA PRO A 38 -8.19 -18.71 -23.81
C PRO A 38 -9.55 -19.33 -24.16
N SER A 39 -9.52 -20.19 -25.18
CA SER A 39 -10.64 -20.98 -25.70
C SER A 39 -11.20 -22.06 -24.72
N LEU A 40 -10.94 -21.94 -23.42
CA LEU A 40 -11.27 -22.95 -22.41
C LEU A 40 -12.24 -22.49 -21.30
N LEU A 41 -12.66 -21.20 -21.27
CA LEU A 41 -13.58 -20.73 -20.24
C LEU A 41 -15.06 -20.60 -20.69
N LEU A 42 -15.35 -20.87 -21.97
CA LEU A 42 -16.73 -20.86 -22.48
C LEU A 42 -17.51 -22.15 -22.18
N SER A 43 -16.84 -23.27 -21.90
CA SER A 43 -17.52 -24.55 -21.65
C SER A 43 -18.09 -24.70 -20.26
N GLU A 44 -17.61 -23.97 -19.25
CA GLU A 44 -18.16 -24.03 -17.87
C GLU A 44 -19.28 -23.03 -17.62
N ALA A 45 -19.33 -21.95 -18.39
CA ALA A 45 -20.41 -20.95 -18.28
C ALA A 45 -21.70 -21.43 -18.96
N GLU A 46 -21.62 -22.21 -20.05
CA GLU A 46 -22.76 -22.74 -20.76
C GLU A 46 -23.48 -23.86 -20.00
N GLN A 47 -22.80 -24.66 -19.20
CA GLN A 47 -23.42 -25.74 -18.42
C GLN A 47 -24.26 -25.28 -17.21
N LYS A 48 -24.17 -23.98 -16.81
CA LYS A 48 -25.00 -23.44 -15.70
C LYS A 48 -26.19 -22.60 -16.13
N THR A 49 -26.41 -22.40 -17.43
CA THR A 49 -27.51 -21.56 -17.93
C THR A 49 -28.81 -22.31 -18.23
N ASP A 50 -28.85 -23.63 -18.15
CA ASP A 50 -30.04 -24.45 -18.43
C ASP A 50 -31.10 -24.48 -17.32
N LEU A 51 -30.86 -23.75 -16.22
CA LEU A 51 -31.80 -23.67 -15.09
C LEU A 51 -32.57 -22.34 -14.99
N ILE A 52 -32.49 -21.47 -16.00
CA ILE A 52 -33.19 -20.18 -15.98
C ILE A 52 -34.34 -20.19 -17.02
N PRO A 53 -35.60 -19.94 -16.63
CA PRO A 53 -36.74 -19.89 -17.55
C PRO A 53 -36.59 -18.79 -18.61
N SER A 54 -37.00 -19.09 -19.84
CA SER A 54 -36.82 -18.27 -21.05
C SER A 54 -37.47 -16.87 -21.02
N SER A 55 -38.32 -16.56 -20.04
CA SER A 55 -38.98 -15.26 -19.91
C SER A 55 -38.12 -14.16 -19.24
N GLN A 56 -36.92 -14.49 -18.74
CA GLN A 56 -36.03 -13.54 -18.07
C GLN A 56 -34.75 -13.19 -18.86
N LYS A 57 -34.60 -13.74 -20.06
CA LYS A 57 -33.39 -13.51 -20.89
C LYS A 57 -33.37 -12.17 -21.63
N THR A 58 -34.46 -11.41 -21.67
CA THR A 58 -34.58 -10.22 -22.54
C THR A 58 -34.33 -8.89 -21.87
N SER A 59 -34.05 -8.85 -20.56
CA SER A 59 -33.85 -7.58 -19.83
C SER A 59 -32.40 -7.28 -19.45
N LEU A 60 -31.40 -8.07 -19.88
CA LEU A 60 -30.00 -7.96 -19.46
C LEU A 60 -29.03 -7.33 -20.49
N LEU A 61 -29.56 -6.84 -21.63
CA LEU A 61 -28.72 -6.23 -22.69
C LEU A 61 -29.24 -4.84 -23.08
N LYS A 62 -29.12 -3.86 -22.22
CA LYS A 62 -29.06 -2.45 -22.60
C LYS A 62 -27.90 -1.78 -21.87
N ILE A 63 -26.78 -1.69 -22.56
CA ILE A 63 -25.66 -0.85 -22.17
C ILE A 63 -25.85 0.47 -22.90
N ASP A 64 -26.29 1.50 -22.19
CA ASP A 64 -26.33 2.86 -22.72
C ASP A 64 -24.92 3.44 -22.74
N ARG A 65 -24.47 3.75 -23.94
CA ARG A 65 -23.19 4.37 -24.23
C ARG A 65 -23.30 5.86 -23.90
N ILE A 66 -22.67 6.29 -22.81
CA ILE A 66 -22.53 7.74 -22.51
C ILE A 66 -21.34 8.28 -23.29
N GLN A 67 -21.62 9.12 -24.27
CA GLN A 67 -20.61 9.92 -24.95
C GLN A 67 -20.33 11.18 -24.13
N CYS A 68 -19.09 11.30 -23.62
CA CYS A 68 -18.60 12.57 -23.08
C CYS A 68 -18.03 13.41 -24.22
N THR A 69 -18.74 14.49 -24.58
CA THR A 69 -18.20 15.57 -25.39
C THR A 69 -17.97 16.78 -24.50
N SER A 70 -16.73 17.22 -24.38
CA SER A 70 -16.39 18.54 -23.85
C SER A 70 -15.54 19.29 -24.86
N PRO A 71 -15.78 20.59 -25.13
CA PRO A 71 -15.03 21.38 -26.09
C PRO A 71 -13.68 21.79 -25.53
N ILE A 72 -12.67 21.70 -26.38
CA ILE A 72 -11.32 22.21 -26.12
C ILE A 72 -11.32 23.70 -26.43
N GLU A 73 -11.22 24.54 -25.41
CA GLU A 73 -10.84 25.95 -25.60
C GLU A 73 -9.31 26.08 -25.49
N SER A 74 -8.77 26.60 -26.56
CA SER A 74 -7.37 26.97 -26.73
C SER A 74 -7.05 28.23 -25.93
N HIS A 75 -6.20 28.17 -24.91
CA HIS A 75 -5.55 29.34 -24.35
C HIS A 75 -4.02 29.20 -24.32
N HIS A 76 -3.44 30.17 -24.92
CA HIS A 76 -2.08 30.68 -25.02
C HIS A 76 -1.03 30.10 -24.06
N GLN A 77 0.03 29.70 -24.73
CA GLN A 77 1.37 29.43 -24.25
C GLN A 77 1.93 30.58 -23.42
N LEU A 78 2.14 30.35 -22.14
CA LEU A 78 3.16 31.03 -21.36
C LEU A 78 4.13 29.91 -20.90
N SER A 79 5.30 29.93 -21.54
CA SER A 79 6.46 29.13 -21.10
C SER A 79 6.92 29.67 -19.76
N MET A 80 6.44 29.09 -18.68
CA MET A 80 7.15 29.09 -17.42
C MET A 80 8.01 27.84 -17.42
N ASP A 81 9.32 28.01 -17.34
CA ASP A 81 10.26 26.95 -17.03
C ASP A 81 9.77 26.24 -15.77
N LYS A 82 9.16 25.05 -15.95
CA LYS A 82 8.91 24.14 -14.85
C LYS A 82 10.29 23.65 -14.45
N GLU A 83 10.84 24.18 -13.37
CA GLU A 83 11.80 23.43 -12.56
C GLU A 83 11.14 22.05 -12.36
N ASP A 84 11.72 21.02 -12.96
CA ASP A 84 11.21 19.65 -12.81
C ASP A 84 11.12 19.38 -11.31
N ASP A 85 9.90 19.15 -10.81
CA ASP A 85 9.67 18.80 -9.41
C ASP A 85 10.50 17.55 -9.11
N VAL A 86 11.60 17.74 -8.38
CA VAL A 86 12.55 16.68 -8.04
C VAL A 86 12.29 16.13 -6.65
N THR A 87 12.54 14.85 -6.48
CA THR A 87 12.46 14.14 -5.21
C THR A 87 13.72 13.29 -5.02
N HIS A 88 13.79 12.60 -3.87
CA HIS A 88 14.92 11.73 -3.54
C HIS A 88 14.57 10.26 -3.79
N PHE A 89 15.47 9.55 -4.48
CA PHE A 89 15.54 8.10 -4.58
C PHE A 89 16.87 7.67 -3.97
N GLY A 90 16.86 7.32 -2.69
CA GLY A 90 18.08 7.31 -1.89
C GLY A 90 18.72 8.68 -1.90
N TYR A 91 20.02 8.77 -2.18
CA TYR A 91 20.76 10.05 -2.31
C TYR A 91 20.61 10.71 -3.68
N GLN A 92 20.06 10.00 -4.67
CA GLN A 92 19.88 10.54 -6.02
C GLN A 92 18.66 11.45 -6.09
N LYS A 93 18.83 12.61 -6.73
CA LYS A 93 17.71 13.47 -7.13
C LYS A 93 17.11 12.91 -8.42
N VAL A 94 15.81 12.64 -8.41
CA VAL A 94 15.08 12.12 -9.57
C VAL A 94 13.79 12.92 -9.77
N PRO A 95 13.23 13.00 -11.00
CA PRO A 95 11.91 13.55 -11.22
C PRO A 95 10.85 12.83 -10.36
N ILE A 96 9.91 13.56 -9.81
CA ILE A 96 8.81 12.99 -9.01
C ILE A 96 8.09 11.87 -9.77
N SER A 97 7.88 12.08 -11.08
CA SER A 97 7.20 11.11 -11.96
C SER A 97 7.94 9.76 -12.10
N GLU A 98 9.26 9.72 -11.88
CA GLU A 98 10.07 8.50 -12.04
C GLU A 98 10.25 7.72 -10.75
N LYS A 99 10.11 8.35 -9.58
CA LYS A 99 10.45 7.72 -8.30
C LYS A 99 9.66 6.44 -8.05
N ALA A 100 8.33 6.47 -8.24
CA ALA A 100 7.48 5.31 -8.02
C ALA A 100 7.90 4.10 -8.89
N GLY A 101 8.24 4.36 -10.16
CA GLY A 101 8.74 3.32 -11.07
C GLY A 101 10.08 2.74 -10.64
N LYS A 102 11.04 3.58 -10.20
CA LYS A 102 12.34 3.13 -9.69
C LYS A 102 12.19 2.30 -8.41
N VAL A 103 11.34 2.73 -7.48
CA VAL A 103 11.01 1.98 -6.25
C VAL A 103 10.38 0.63 -6.61
N ALA A 104 9.43 0.60 -7.55
CA ALA A 104 8.79 -0.64 -8.00
C ALA A 104 9.81 -1.63 -8.60
N GLN A 105 10.80 -1.15 -9.37
CA GLN A 105 11.88 -1.99 -9.90
C GLN A 105 12.76 -2.61 -8.81
N VAL A 106 13.15 -1.83 -7.78
CA VAL A 106 13.89 -2.35 -6.62
C VAL A 106 13.13 -3.49 -5.95
N PHE A 107 11.83 -3.29 -5.65
CA PHE A 107 11.04 -4.33 -5.00
C PHE A 107 10.72 -5.52 -5.90
N HIS A 108 10.62 -5.31 -7.22
CA HIS A 108 10.44 -6.40 -8.17
C HIS A 108 11.66 -7.33 -8.21
N SER A 109 12.88 -6.77 -8.20
CA SER A 109 14.12 -7.57 -8.26
C SER A 109 14.33 -8.44 -7.02
N VAL A 110 13.85 -8.00 -5.86
CA VAL A 110 14.02 -8.73 -4.58
C VAL A 110 12.79 -9.47 -4.11
N ALA A 111 11.66 -9.38 -4.83
CA ALA A 111 10.37 -9.86 -4.37
C ALA A 111 10.41 -11.33 -3.89
N GLU A 112 11.02 -12.24 -4.67
CA GLU A 112 11.12 -13.66 -4.32
C GLU A 112 11.96 -13.93 -3.06
N ARG A 113 12.88 -13.03 -2.71
CA ARG A 113 13.81 -13.18 -1.57
C ARG A 113 13.58 -12.12 -0.51
N TYR A 114 12.50 -11.35 -0.63
CA TYR A 114 12.21 -10.22 0.24
C TYR A 114 12.12 -10.61 1.72
N ASP A 115 11.46 -11.71 2.03
CA ASP A 115 11.34 -12.20 3.40
C ASP A 115 12.70 -12.63 3.97
N ILE A 116 13.54 -13.31 3.16
CA ILE A 116 14.91 -13.70 3.54
C ILE A 116 15.76 -12.45 3.78
N MET A 117 15.65 -11.45 2.91
CA MET A 117 16.34 -10.17 3.07
C MET A 117 15.98 -9.52 4.41
N ASN A 118 14.70 -9.43 4.73
CA ASN A 118 14.23 -8.86 5.99
C ASN A 118 14.72 -9.66 7.20
N ASP A 119 14.70 -10.99 7.15
CA ASP A 119 15.20 -11.86 8.21
C ASP A 119 16.69 -11.65 8.46
N VAL A 120 17.51 -11.66 7.41
CA VAL A 120 18.98 -11.48 7.51
C VAL A 120 19.32 -10.10 8.04
N MET A 121 18.70 -9.04 7.51
CA MET A 121 19.02 -7.65 7.89
C MET A 121 18.59 -7.30 9.30
N SER A 122 17.47 -7.85 9.76
CA SER A 122 16.94 -7.57 11.09
C SER A 122 17.28 -8.66 12.12
N LEU A 123 17.99 -9.71 11.72
CA LEU A 123 18.18 -10.93 12.54
C LEU A 123 16.83 -11.45 13.06
N GLY A 124 15.79 -11.37 12.24
CA GLY A 124 14.42 -11.79 12.57
C GLY A 124 13.64 -10.86 13.51
N THR A 125 14.27 -9.78 14.03
CA THR A 125 13.60 -8.86 14.98
C THR A 125 12.42 -8.11 14.36
N HIS A 126 12.39 -7.93 13.02
CA HIS A 126 11.27 -7.30 12.32
C HIS A 126 9.93 -8.01 12.61
N ARG A 127 9.93 -9.33 12.85
CA ARG A 127 8.71 -10.10 13.16
C ARG A 127 8.11 -9.67 14.50
N VAL A 128 8.97 -9.46 15.50
CA VAL A 128 8.54 -8.97 16.82
C VAL A 128 8.02 -7.55 16.71
N MET A 129 8.74 -6.68 15.98
CA MET A 129 8.31 -5.30 15.76
C MET A 129 6.96 -5.23 15.03
N LYS A 130 6.75 -6.05 13.98
CA LYS A 130 5.47 -6.15 13.27
C LYS A 130 4.34 -6.62 14.21
N LYS A 131 4.59 -7.58 15.08
CA LYS A 131 3.61 -8.01 16.09
C LYS A 131 3.26 -6.89 17.07
N MET A 132 4.26 -6.11 17.52
CA MET A 132 4.01 -4.93 18.37
C MET A 132 3.19 -3.88 17.63
N ALA A 133 3.47 -3.61 16.36
CA ALA A 133 2.70 -2.68 15.52
C ALA A 133 1.26 -3.18 15.30
N ALA A 134 1.07 -4.47 15.04
CA ALA A 134 -0.26 -5.06 14.91
C ALA A 134 -1.08 -4.91 16.21
N ASN A 135 -0.48 -5.16 17.38
CA ASN A 135 -1.12 -4.94 18.67
C ASN A 135 -1.50 -3.47 18.89
N ALA A 136 -0.69 -2.52 18.43
CA ALA A 136 -0.93 -1.09 18.57
C ALA A 136 -2.15 -0.58 17.77
N THR A 137 -2.64 -1.36 16.80
CA THR A 137 -3.89 -1.05 16.07
C THR A 137 -5.13 -1.18 16.94
N HIS A 138 -5.06 -1.94 18.03
CA HIS A 138 -6.22 -2.36 18.81
C HIS A 138 -7.30 -3.04 17.95
N ALA A 139 -6.88 -3.79 16.94
CA ALA A 139 -7.77 -4.54 16.05
C ALA A 139 -8.66 -5.52 16.86
N ARG A 140 -9.90 -5.69 16.40
CA ARG A 140 -10.89 -6.56 17.04
C ARG A 140 -11.72 -7.28 15.98
N ALA A 141 -12.40 -8.33 16.35
CA ALA A 141 -13.34 -9.01 15.47
C ALA A 141 -14.32 -8.03 14.81
N GLY A 142 -14.55 -8.19 13.53
CA GLY A 142 -15.40 -7.33 12.71
C GLY A 142 -14.75 -6.02 12.22
N HIS A 143 -13.50 -5.71 12.61
CA HIS A 143 -12.83 -4.51 12.13
C HIS A 143 -12.41 -4.65 10.66
N HIS A 144 -12.43 -3.52 9.95
CA HIS A 144 -11.85 -3.35 8.63
C HIS A 144 -10.51 -2.61 8.78
N ILE A 145 -9.42 -3.20 8.33
CA ILE A 145 -8.07 -2.66 8.48
C ILE A 145 -7.41 -2.55 7.11
N LEU A 146 -6.74 -1.43 6.86
CA LEU A 146 -5.90 -1.23 5.70
C LEU A 146 -4.44 -1.48 6.09
N ASP A 147 -3.79 -2.44 5.46
CA ASP A 147 -2.35 -2.66 5.50
C ASP A 147 -1.73 -2.01 4.26
N LEU A 148 -1.29 -0.77 4.39
CA LEU A 148 -0.79 0.06 3.30
C LEU A 148 0.71 -0.15 3.11
N ALA A 149 1.16 -0.25 1.86
CA ALA A 149 2.46 -0.78 1.47
C ALA A 149 2.70 -2.18 2.10
N GLY A 150 1.66 -3.01 2.06
CA GLY A 150 1.62 -4.29 2.76
C GLY A 150 2.49 -5.38 2.13
N GLY A 151 2.95 -5.19 0.90
CA GLY A 151 3.92 -6.05 0.21
C GLY A 151 3.52 -7.52 0.22
N THR A 152 4.36 -8.38 0.82
CA THR A 152 4.14 -9.83 0.94
C THR A 152 3.16 -10.22 2.05
N GLY A 153 2.48 -9.26 2.70
CA GLY A 153 1.36 -9.51 3.60
C GLY A 153 1.69 -10.00 5.00
N ASP A 154 2.91 -9.78 5.51
CA ASP A 154 3.28 -10.18 6.87
C ASP A 154 2.39 -9.56 7.95
N MET A 155 2.07 -8.27 7.80
CA MET A 155 1.13 -7.59 8.71
C MET A 155 -0.28 -8.14 8.55
N ALA A 156 -0.70 -8.39 7.32
CA ALA A 156 -2.02 -8.94 7.03
C ALA A 156 -2.24 -10.31 7.69
N ILE A 157 -1.21 -11.18 7.75
CA ILE A 157 -1.28 -12.46 8.46
C ILE A 157 -1.63 -12.24 9.94
N LEU A 158 -0.94 -11.32 10.62
CA LEU A 158 -1.20 -11.00 12.03
C LEU A 158 -2.58 -10.36 12.24
N LEU A 159 -2.92 -9.41 11.37
CA LEU A 159 -4.17 -8.65 11.48
C LEU A 159 -5.40 -9.50 11.14
N SER A 160 -5.28 -10.48 10.23
CA SER A 160 -6.37 -11.39 9.87
C SER A 160 -6.86 -12.22 11.04
N GLU A 161 -5.94 -12.63 11.94
CA GLU A 161 -6.30 -13.32 13.17
C GLU A 161 -7.08 -12.42 14.14
N TYR A 162 -6.72 -11.12 14.22
CA TYR A 162 -7.37 -10.19 15.16
C TYR A 162 -8.76 -9.75 14.69
N VAL A 163 -8.96 -9.60 13.38
CA VAL A 163 -10.27 -9.17 12.84
C VAL A 163 -11.25 -10.33 12.71
N GLY A 164 -10.78 -11.57 12.70
CA GLY A 164 -11.62 -12.77 12.63
C GLY A 164 -12.42 -12.87 11.32
N ALA A 165 -13.38 -13.77 11.29
CA ALA A 165 -14.17 -14.08 10.10
C ALA A 165 -15.09 -12.93 9.65
N ASP A 166 -15.59 -12.13 10.60
CA ASP A 166 -16.51 -11.01 10.34
C ASP A 166 -15.77 -9.71 9.97
N GLY A 167 -14.46 -9.65 10.18
CA GLY A 167 -13.62 -8.51 9.81
C GLY A 167 -12.94 -8.71 8.47
N ARG A 168 -12.15 -7.71 8.07
CA ARG A 168 -11.38 -7.79 6.81
C ARG A 168 -10.11 -6.97 6.86
N VAL A 169 -9.03 -7.53 6.33
CA VAL A 169 -7.78 -6.83 6.07
C VAL A 169 -7.66 -6.55 4.57
N TYR A 170 -7.36 -5.32 4.22
CA TYR A 170 -7.09 -4.90 2.85
C TYR A 170 -5.58 -4.66 2.71
N VAL A 171 -4.90 -5.53 1.97
CA VAL A 171 -3.48 -5.36 1.63
C VAL A 171 -3.40 -4.47 0.42
N CYS A 172 -2.89 -3.26 0.59
CA CYS A 172 -2.75 -2.29 -0.48
C CYS A 172 -1.27 -2.02 -0.75
N ASP A 173 -0.85 -2.17 -1.99
CA ASP A 173 0.52 -1.88 -2.42
C ASP A 173 0.53 -1.38 -3.87
N ILE A 174 1.50 -0.55 -4.23
CA ILE A 174 1.69 -0.10 -5.61
C ILE A 174 2.28 -1.20 -6.47
N ASN A 175 2.99 -2.16 -5.87
CA ASN A 175 3.71 -3.24 -6.55
C ASN A 175 2.87 -4.52 -6.65
N GLY A 176 2.33 -4.80 -7.84
CA GLY A 176 1.52 -5.98 -8.12
C GLY A 176 2.26 -7.31 -7.90
N SER A 177 3.59 -7.36 -8.14
CA SER A 177 4.38 -8.59 -7.91
C SER A 177 4.46 -8.93 -6.42
N MET A 178 4.62 -7.92 -5.56
CA MET A 178 4.61 -8.09 -4.11
C MET A 178 3.24 -8.58 -3.62
N LEU A 179 2.15 -8.01 -4.13
CA LEU A 179 0.78 -8.45 -3.81
C LEU A 179 0.52 -9.88 -4.24
N SER A 180 0.99 -10.28 -5.44
CA SER A 180 0.85 -11.66 -5.91
C SER A 180 1.54 -12.66 -5.00
N GLN A 181 2.77 -12.39 -4.59
CA GLN A 181 3.51 -13.23 -3.64
C GLN A 181 2.83 -13.23 -2.27
N GLY A 182 2.35 -12.08 -1.80
CA GLY A 182 1.58 -11.98 -0.57
C GLY A 182 0.33 -12.85 -0.60
N ARG A 183 -0.42 -12.81 -1.69
CA ARG A 183 -1.59 -13.67 -1.91
C ARG A 183 -1.23 -15.14 -1.81
N ASP A 184 -0.22 -15.57 -2.55
CA ASP A 184 0.18 -16.98 -2.58
C ASP A 184 0.69 -17.45 -1.19
N LYS A 185 1.40 -16.58 -0.48
CA LYS A 185 1.85 -16.81 0.90
C LYS A 185 0.68 -16.97 1.89
N LEU A 186 -0.35 -16.13 1.80
CA LEU A 186 -1.52 -16.22 2.66
C LEU A 186 -2.37 -17.44 2.32
N LEU A 187 -2.55 -17.75 1.03
CA LEU A 187 -3.24 -18.97 0.57
C LEU A 187 -2.56 -20.23 1.13
N ASN A 188 -1.22 -20.31 1.06
CA ASN A 188 -0.45 -21.43 1.60
C ASN A 188 -0.57 -21.57 3.13
N ARG A 189 -0.98 -20.51 3.82
CA ARG A 189 -1.27 -20.52 5.27
C ARG A 189 -2.74 -20.75 5.61
N GLY A 190 -3.58 -21.00 4.61
CA GLY A 190 -5.01 -21.23 4.79
C GLY A 190 -5.82 -19.96 5.09
N ILE A 191 -5.26 -18.76 4.87
CA ILE A 191 -5.96 -17.48 5.07
C ILE A 191 -6.66 -17.12 3.75
N LEU A 192 -7.96 -17.47 3.64
CA LEU A 192 -8.67 -17.46 2.36
C LEU A 192 -9.77 -16.41 2.26
N THR A 193 -10.38 -16.00 3.36
CA THR A 193 -11.68 -15.33 3.31
C THR A 193 -11.73 -13.90 3.81
N ASN A 194 -10.86 -13.52 4.72
CA ASN A 194 -10.89 -12.23 5.41
C ASN A 194 -9.77 -11.27 4.99
N VAL A 195 -9.08 -11.55 3.88
CA VAL A 195 -8.06 -10.68 3.30
C VAL A 195 -8.43 -10.34 1.85
N SER A 196 -8.25 -9.09 1.47
CA SER A 196 -8.43 -8.58 0.09
C SER A 196 -7.15 -7.87 -0.35
N TYR A 197 -6.86 -7.91 -1.66
CA TYR A 197 -5.65 -7.30 -2.24
C TYR A 197 -6.06 -6.17 -3.17
N VAL A 198 -5.40 -5.02 -3.04
CA VAL A 198 -5.70 -3.81 -3.82
C VAL A 198 -4.38 -3.24 -4.34
N GLN A 199 -4.23 -3.18 -5.65
CA GLN A 199 -3.09 -2.48 -6.23
C GLN A 199 -3.45 -1.00 -6.39
N ALA A 200 -2.78 -0.13 -5.61
CA ALA A 200 -3.01 1.30 -5.67
C ALA A 200 -1.82 2.10 -5.14
N ASP A 201 -1.79 3.38 -5.54
CA ASP A 201 -0.87 4.37 -4.99
C ASP A 201 -1.38 4.84 -3.62
N GLY A 202 -0.54 4.73 -2.59
CA GLY A 202 -0.88 5.17 -1.24
C GLY A 202 -1.01 6.69 -1.07
N GLU A 203 -0.59 7.47 -2.08
CA GLU A 203 -0.76 8.91 -2.15
C GLU A 203 -2.12 9.31 -2.77
N LYS A 204 -2.87 8.31 -3.31
CA LYS A 204 -4.22 8.44 -3.89
C LYS A 204 -5.03 7.18 -3.61
N LEU A 205 -5.53 7.06 -2.40
CA LEU A 205 -6.21 5.84 -1.96
C LEU A 205 -7.60 5.70 -2.61
N PRO A 206 -7.90 4.55 -3.27
CA PRO A 206 -9.15 4.33 -3.97
C PRO A 206 -10.26 3.81 -3.03
N PHE A 207 -10.32 4.31 -1.81
CA PHE A 207 -11.32 3.89 -0.83
C PHE A 207 -12.23 5.05 -0.45
N PRO A 208 -13.49 4.78 -0.14
CA PRO A 208 -14.39 5.79 0.43
C PRO A 208 -13.86 6.33 1.77
N ASP A 209 -14.23 7.56 2.08
CA ASP A 209 -13.92 8.15 3.38
C ASP A 209 -14.45 7.26 4.52
N GLU A 210 -13.75 7.28 5.64
CA GLU A 210 -14.16 6.60 6.87
C GLU A 210 -14.44 5.09 6.72
N SER A 211 -13.67 4.41 5.86
CA SER A 211 -13.80 2.98 5.59
C SER A 211 -13.15 2.10 6.67
N PHE A 212 -12.05 2.55 7.27
CA PHE A 212 -11.19 1.70 8.08
C PHE A 212 -11.19 2.03 9.57
N ASN A 213 -11.16 0.98 10.39
CA ASN A 213 -11.01 1.10 11.85
C ASN A 213 -9.55 1.34 12.27
N ALA A 214 -8.60 0.83 11.46
CA ALA A 214 -7.18 1.12 11.60
C ALA A 214 -6.47 1.07 10.25
N ILE A 215 -5.34 1.76 10.16
CA ILE A 215 -4.40 1.70 9.03
C ILE A 215 -3.03 1.35 9.59
N THR A 216 -2.33 0.44 8.94
CA THR A 216 -0.93 0.09 9.23
C THR A 216 -0.04 0.38 8.05
N ILE A 217 1.18 0.84 8.32
CA ILE A 217 2.31 0.82 7.39
C ILE A 217 3.49 0.23 8.15
N ALA A 218 4.11 -0.81 7.61
CA ALA A 218 5.30 -1.40 8.20
C ALA A 218 6.46 -1.41 7.22
N PHE A 219 7.48 -0.56 7.46
CA PHE A 219 8.69 -0.40 6.66
C PHE A 219 8.44 0.01 5.20
N GLY A 220 7.36 0.77 4.96
CA GLY A 220 6.93 1.21 3.64
C GLY A 220 6.95 2.72 3.44
N LEU A 221 6.70 3.53 4.48
CA LEU A 221 6.48 4.97 4.36
C LEU A 221 7.69 5.73 3.81
N ARG A 222 8.92 5.26 4.08
CA ARG A 222 10.15 5.88 3.56
C ARG A 222 10.19 5.95 2.03
N ASN A 223 9.47 5.04 1.35
CA ASN A 223 9.44 4.94 -0.10
C ASN A 223 8.45 5.91 -0.77
N PHE A 224 7.53 6.50 0.00
CA PHE A 224 6.55 7.45 -0.52
C PHE A 224 7.24 8.73 -1.02
N THR A 225 6.72 9.28 -2.10
CA THR A 225 7.22 10.51 -2.70
C THR A 225 6.74 11.72 -1.93
N ALA A 226 5.43 11.82 -1.68
CA ALA A 226 4.76 12.87 -0.94
C ALA A 226 4.12 12.31 0.33
N LYS A 227 4.93 12.12 1.38
CA LYS A 227 4.50 11.52 2.66
C LYS A 227 3.33 12.27 3.30
N GLU A 228 3.33 13.60 3.24
CA GLU A 228 2.26 14.45 3.76
C GLU A 228 0.94 14.21 3.01
N SER A 229 1.01 14.00 1.68
CA SER A 229 -0.16 13.67 0.87
C SER A 229 -0.74 12.32 1.27
N ALA A 230 0.13 11.31 1.40
CA ALA A 230 -0.27 9.98 1.84
C ALA A 230 -0.91 10.01 3.25
N LEU A 231 -0.34 10.76 4.20
CA LEU A 231 -0.90 10.91 5.54
C LEU A 231 -2.29 11.57 5.51
N ARG A 232 -2.52 12.56 4.63
CA ARG A 232 -3.85 13.15 4.43
C ARG A 232 -4.84 12.18 3.81
N GLU A 233 -4.42 11.36 2.84
CA GLU A 233 -5.28 10.31 2.28
C GLU A 233 -5.64 9.26 3.34
N MET A 234 -4.69 8.83 4.16
CA MET A 234 -4.98 7.93 5.29
C MET A 234 -5.96 8.55 6.28
N TYR A 235 -5.83 9.87 6.56
CA TYR A 235 -6.76 10.57 7.44
C TYR A 235 -8.19 10.59 6.90
N LYS A 236 -8.38 10.74 5.59
CA LYS A 236 -9.71 10.70 4.96
C LYS A 236 -10.36 9.34 5.14
N VAL A 237 -9.65 8.27 4.79
CA VAL A 237 -10.23 6.92 4.71
C VAL A 237 -10.36 6.22 6.07
N ILE A 238 -9.75 6.76 7.13
CA ILE A 238 -9.86 6.22 8.49
C ILE A 238 -11.12 6.77 9.18
N LYS A 239 -11.81 5.92 9.95
CA LYS A 239 -13.02 6.31 10.72
C LYS A 239 -12.67 7.22 11.89
N PRO A 240 -13.58 8.12 12.33
CA PRO A 240 -13.44 8.82 13.59
C PRO A 240 -13.19 7.86 14.76
N GLY A 241 -12.14 8.11 15.55
CA GLY A 241 -11.66 7.21 16.60
C GLY A 241 -10.76 6.07 16.11
N GLY A 242 -10.57 5.92 14.79
CA GLY A 242 -9.69 4.94 14.18
C GLY A 242 -8.21 5.23 14.44
N LYS A 243 -7.37 4.22 14.27
CA LYS A 243 -5.93 4.24 14.58
C LYS A 243 -5.07 4.23 13.34
N LEU A 244 -4.12 5.15 13.27
CA LEU A 244 -2.97 5.05 12.37
C LEU A 244 -1.80 4.47 13.15
N VAL A 245 -1.14 3.45 12.59
CA VAL A 245 0.07 2.81 13.15
C VAL A 245 1.13 2.72 12.06
N ILE A 246 2.26 3.36 12.28
CA ILE A 246 3.40 3.35 11.35
C ILE A 246 4.59 2.76 12.08
N LEU A 247 5.09 1.62 11.60
CA LEU A 247 6.36 1.03 12.00
C LEU A 247 7.38 1.36 10.92
N GLU A 248 8.42 2.11 11.26
CA GLU A 248 9.45 2.48 10.28
C GLU A 248 10.83 2.57 10.94
N PHE A 249 11.87 2.48 10.13
CA PHE A 249 13.23 2.80 10.57
C PHE A 249 13.30 4.28 10.95
N SER A 250 14.21 4.58 11.87
CA SER A 250 14.38 5.93 12.38
C SER A 250 15.81 6.18 12.84
N THR A 251 16.07 7.36 13.40
CA THR A 251 17.38 7.76 13.85
C THR A 251 17.57 7.35 15.32
N PRO A 252 18.62 6.56 15.66
CA PRO A 252 18.89 6.19 17.06
C PRO A 252 19.16 7.41 17.93
N ASP A 253 18.63 7.43 19.15
CA ASP A 253 18.79 8.53 20.11
C ASP A 253 20.23 8.62 20.67
N ASN A 254 20.93 7.48 20.71
CA ASN A 254 22.27 7.38 21.29
C ASN A 254 23.34 7.40 20.19
N THR A 255 24.30 8.32 20.27
CA THR A 255 25.39 8.49 19.31
C THR A 255 26.24 7.22 19.12
N LEU A 256 26.47 6.43 20.18
CA LEU A 256 27.21 5.17 20.09
C LEU A 256 26.44 4.15 19.25
N VAL A 257 25.11 4.02 19.51
CA VAL A 257 24.24 3.14 18.72
C VAL A 257 24.16 3.62 17.27
N GLN A 258 24.06 4.93 17.05
CA GLN A 258 24.05 5.53 15.72
C GLN A 258 25.31 5.17 14.93
N ASN A 259 26.51 5.33 15.56
CA ASN A 259 27.78 4.99 14.92
C ASN A 259 27.92 3.48 14.66
N ALA A 260 27.49 2.64 15.59
CA ALA A 260 27.48 1.19 15.42
C ALA A 260 26.54 0.77 14.29
N TYR A 261 25.33 1.35 14.25
CA TYR A 261 24.34 1.10 13.18
C TYR A 261 24.86 1.57 11.81
N LYS A 262 25.45 2.75 11.71
CA LYS A 262 26.10 3.24 10.48
C LYS A 262 27.26 2.34 10.02
N GLY A 263 28.02 1.79 10.96
CA GLY A 263 29.07 0.81 10.65
C GLY A 263 28.49 -0.50 10.11
N PHE A 264 27.44 -0.99 10.74
CA PHE A 264 26.74 -2.21 10.36
C PHE A 264 26.02 -2.06 9.00
N SER A 265 25.33 -0.94 8.77
CA SER A 265 24.60 -0.70 7.51
C SER A 265 25.51 -0.65 6.28
N LYS A 266 26.77 -0.24 6.42
CA LYS A 266 27.76 -0.26 5.33
C LYS A 266 28.11 -1.68 4.84
N ILE A 267 27.82 -2.69 5.63
CA ILE A 267 28.08 -4.09 5.27
C ILE A 267 26.91 -4.68 4.49
N TRP A 268 25.69 -4.12 4.61
CA TRP A 268 24.48 -4.65 4.00
C TRP A 268 24.53 -4.80 2.48
N PRO A 269 25.04 -3.84 1.69
CA PRO A 269 25.14 -4.03 0.24
C PRO A 269 26.00 -5.25 -0.13
N LYS A 270 27.08 -5.51 0.61
CA LYS A 270 27.95 -6.69 0.37
C LYS A 270 27.25 -7.99 0.76
N ILE A 271 26.54 -8.00 1.87
CA ILE A 271 25.69 -9.17 2.29
C ILE A 271 24.58 -9.38 1.27
N GLY A 272 23.95 -8.31 0.79
CA GLY A 272 22.92 -8.35 -0.25
C GLY A 272 23.42 -9.03 -1.51
N LYS A 273 24.56 -8.61 -2.01
CA LYS A 273 25.22 -9.22 -3.16
C LYS A 273 25.47 -10.73 -2.98
N LEU A 274 25.89 -11.13 -1.78
CA LEU A 274 26.17 -12.54 -1.48
C LEU A 274 24.90 -13.39 -1.37
N VAL A 275 23.82 -12.85 -0.78
CA VAL A 275 22.59 -13.61 -0.46
C VAL A 275 21.59 -13.58 -1.62
N THR A 276 21.43 -12.43 -2.27
CA THR A 276 20.39 -12.24 -3.31
C THR A 276 20.98 -11.96 -4.70
N GLY A 277 22.28 -11.66 -4.79
CA GLY A 277 22.93 -11.22 -6.04
C GLY A 277 22.66 -9.75 -6.40
N ASP A 278 21.92 -9.01 -5.56
CA ASP A 278 21.52 -7.63 -5.81
C ASP A 278 22.10 -6.66 -4.75
N GLU A 279 23.14 -5.96 -5.13
CA GLU A 279 23.78 -4.94 -4.28
C GLU A 279 22.98 -3.64 -4.26
N SER A 280 22.34 -3.29 -5.38
CA SER A 280 21.70 -1.99 -5.58
C SER A 280 20.47 -1.80 -4.70
N SER A 281 19.65 -2.83 -4.54
CA SER A 281 18.46 -2.79 -3.69
C SER A 281 18.80 -2.59 -2.22
N TYR A 282 19.90 -3.17 -1.74
CA TYR A 282 20.37 -2.97 -0.36
C TYR A 282 21.00 -1.58 -0.17
N GLN A 283 21.70 -1.06 -1.20
CA GLN A 283 22.19 0.30 -1.19
C GLN A 283 21.02 1.29 -1.08
N TYR A 284 19.99 1.14 -1.91
CA TYR A 284 18.78 1.96 -1.85
C TYR A 284 18.12 1.88 -0.47
N LEU A 285 18.08 0.70 0.14
CA LEU A 285 17.50 0.54 1.48
C LEU A 285 18.24 1.39 2.52
N VAL A 286 19.57 1.32 2.57
CA VAL A 286 20.40 2.14 3.49
C VAL A 286 20.13 3.62 3.27
N GLU A 287 20.21 4.07 2.02
CA GLU A 287 20.00 5.47 1.66
C GLU A 287 18.59 5.96 1.97
N SER A 288 17.56 5.13 1.68
CA SER A 288 16.16 5.50 1.98
C SER A 288 15.88 5.60 3.48
N ILE A 289 16.58 4.81 4.31
CA ILE A 289 16.50 4.91 5.77
C ILE A 289 17.13 6.22 6.25
N GLU A 290 18.31 6.57 5.74
CA GLU A 290 19.00 7.81 6.15
C GLU A 290 18.25 9.08 5.71
N MET A 291 17.49 9.01 4.61
CA MET A 291 16.66 10.11 4.11
C MET A 291 15.26 10.17 4.76
N HIS A 292 14.91 9.18 5.61
CA HIS A 292 13.62 9.17 6.29
C HIS A 292 13.59 10.19 7.46
N PRO A 293 12.48 10.88 7.70
CA PRO A 293 12.33 11.75 8.87
C PRO A 293 12.61 11.03 10.19
N ASP A 294 13.18 11.75 11.14
CA ASP A 294 13.30 11.27 12.52
C ASP A 294 11.93 11.13 13.22
N GLN A 295 11.93 10.60 14.43
CA GLN A 295 10.72 10.29 15.18
C GLN A 295 9.86 11.52 15.42
N GLN A 296 10.47 12.64 15.81
CA GLN A 296 9.72 13.86 16.12
C GLN A 296 9.16 14.49 14.86
N THR A 297 9.95 14.59 13.81
CA THR A 297 9.53 15.12 12.50
C THR A 297 8.35 14.31 11.94
N LEU A 298 8.41 12.98 12.01
CA LEU A 298 7.29 12.14 11.55
C LEU A 298 6.05 12.31 12.44
N SER A 299 6.22 12.47 13.76
CA SER A 299 5.10 12.77 14.66
C SER A 299 4.41 14.08 14.30
N ASP A 300 5.19 15.11 13.99
CA ASP A 300 4.66 16.43 13.61
C ASP A 300 3.92 16.34 12.25
N MET A 301 4.46 15.58 11.27
CA MET A 301 3.79 15.31 9.99
C MET A 301 2.44 14.60 10.20
N ILE A 302 2.38 13.61 11.09
CA ILE A 302 1.13 12.90 11.44
C ILE A 302 0.14 13.88 12.08
N GLY A 303 0.60 14.72 13.01
CA GLY A 303 -0.24 15.76 13.64
C GLY A 303 -0.79 16.77 12.63
N ASN A 304 0.07 17.24 11.72
CA ASN A 304 -0.29 18.17 10.64
C ASN A 304 -1.30 17.59 9.64
N ALA A 305 -1.34 16.27 9.49
CA ALA A 305 -2.35 15.59 8.69
C ALA A 305 -3.74 15.50 9.38
N GLY A 306 -3.86 15.95 10.64
CA GLY A 306 -5.11 16.01 11.41
C GLY A 306 -5.25 14.93 12.49
N PHE A 307 -4.32 14.00 12.63
CA PHE A 307 -4.37 13.00 13.70
C PHE A 307 -4.08 13.63 15.05
N GLY A 308 -4.89 13.29 16.05
CA GLY A 308 -4.68 13.64 17.45
C GLY A 308 -3.99 12.53 18.23
N ARG A 309 -3.57 12.85 19.47
CA ARG A 309 -2.92 11.90 20.39
C ARG A 309 -1.73 11.16 19.73
N VAL A 310 -0.95 11.93 18.95
CA VAL A 310 0.23 11.41 18.29
C VAL A 310 1.28 11.08 19.34
N ARG A 311 1.86 9.88 19.23
CA ARG A 311 2.95 9.40 20.07
C ARG A 311 3.80 8.41 19.31
N TYR A 312 5.05 8.25 19.72
CA TYR A 312 5.91 7.19 19.20
C TYR A 312 6.56 6.40 20.32
N GLN A 313 6.98 5.19 20.00
CA GLN A 313 7.74 4.29 20.87
C GLN A 313 8.98 3.85 20.11
N ASN A 314 10.15 4.16 20.64
CA ASN A 314 11.42 3.70 20.11
C ASN A 314 11.61 2.19 20.33
N LEU A 315 12.13 1.52 19.31
CA LEU A 315 12.51 0.13 19.29
C LEU A 315 14.01 0.04 19.02
N LEU A 316 14.70 -0.91 19.66
CA LEU A 316 16.15 -1.11 19.48
C LEU A 316 16.94 0.21 19.60
N ASN A 317 16.71 0.95 20.68
CA ASN A 317 17.34 2.26 20.93
C ASN A 317 17.14 3.28 19.79
N GLY A 318 15.96 3.28 19.16
CA GLY A 318 15.61 4.25 18.14
C GLY A 318 15.98 3.86 16.69
N ILE A 319 16.55 2.65 16.45
CA ILE A 319 16.79 2.15 15.10
C ILE A 319 15.48 2.02 14.31
N ALA A 320 14.39 1.68 15.01
CA ALA A 320 13.04 1.72 14.48
C ALA A 320 12.11 2.38 15.50
N ALA A 321 10.96 2.86 15.05
CA ALA A 321 9.94 3.42 15.90
C ALA A 321 8.53 3.01 15.44
N ILE A 322 7.61 2.85 16.40
CA ILE A 322 6.18 2.72 16.15
C ILE A 322 5.53 4.06 16.46
N HIS A 323 5.02 4.73 15.43
CA HIS A 323 4.19 5.93 15.57
C HIS A 323 2.72 5.55 15.62
N GLN A 324 1.96 6.24 16.43
CA GLN A 324 0.52 6.04 16.58
C GLN A 324 -0.18 7.39 16.53
N GLY A 325 -1.25 7.47 15.74
CA GLY A 325 -2.17 8.59 15.71
C GLY A 325 -3.61 8.11 15.83
N THR A 326 -4.51 8.99 16.23
CA THR A 326 -5.95 8.69 16.31
C THR A 326 -6.71 9.78 15.57
N LYS A 327 -7.62 9.42 14.66
CA LYS A 327 -8.55 10.40 14.08
C LYS A 327 -9.50 10.87 15.17
N PRO A 328 -9.59 12.17 15.48
CA PRO A 328 -10.52 12.68 16.48
C PRO A 328 -11.95 12.25 16.17
N ARG A 329 -12.75 12.01 17.20
CA ARG A 329 -14.21 11.95 17.06
C ARG A 329 -14.73 13.37 17.07
N LEU A 330 -15.60 13.70 16.13
CA LEU A 330 -16.36 14.94 16.23
C LEU A 330 -17.22 14.80 17.48
N GLU A 331 -17.00 15.66 18.47
CA GLU A 331 -17.94 15.74 19.57
C GLU A 331 -19.28 16.22 19.01
N PRO A 332 -20.40 15.62 19.41
CA PRO A 332 -21.69 16.17 19.03
C PRO A 332 -21.72 17.62 19.55
N THR A 333 -21.92 18.56 18.65
CA THR A 333 -22.20 19.96 19.01
C THR A 333 -23.42 19.96 19.91
N ALA A 334 -23.20 20.37 21.17
CA ALA A 334 -24.25 20.49 22.19
C ALA A 334 -25.34 21.50 21.77
#